data_d1799fc45f1c80487669f67eb7f14727
#
_entry.id   d1799fc45f1c80487669f67eb7f14727
#
_cell.length_a   1.000
_cell.length_b   1.000
_cell.length_c   1.000
_cell.angle_alpha   90.00
_cell.angle_beta   90.00
_cell.angle_gamma   90.00
#
_symmetry.space_group_name_H-M   'P 1'
#
loop_
_entity.id
_entity.type
_entity.pdbx_description
1 polymer ?
#
loop_
_entity_poly.entity_id
_entity_poly.type
_entity_poly.pdbx_seq_one_letter_code
_entity_poly.pdbx_strand_id
1 'polypeptide(L)'
;MVPRTTSRMSRTSLGQSRRSRSDGSAVHVFLESGTSLKITQTLHGIFISFDRAIVEEFTFGESRTVSVGPIEAHRVSGWEADEFIAETMDEKGAVLAERWSLAESGDTLVRTITVVEKEELVFSTTQVFDREEIG
;
A
#
# COMPACT_ATOMS: atom_id res chain seq x y z
N MET A 1 15.80 20.19 -7.83
CA MET A 1 15.50 19.36 -6.66
C MET A 1 14.00 19.36 -6.39
N VAL A 2 13.40 18.19 -6.33
CA VAL A 2 11.97 18.07 -6.01
C VAL A 2 11.82 18.18 -4.49
N PRO A 3 10.99 19.09 -3.99
CA PRO A 3 10.81 19.21 -2.55
C PRO A 3 10.14 17.96 -1.96
N ARG A 4 10.49 17.69 -0.74
CA ARG A 4 9.91 16.61 0.01
C ARG A 4 8.49 16.99 0.42
N THR A 5 7.53 16.12 0.10
CA THR A 5 6.13 16.34 0.44
C THR A 5 5.69 15.34 1.49
N THR A 6 5.10 15.83 2.57
CA THR A 6 4.59 14.99 3.65
C THR A 6 3.11 15.26 3.86
N SER A 7 2.32 14.20 3.94
CA SER A 7 0.89 14.28 4.19
C SER A 7 0.50 13.32 5.30
N ARG A 8 -0.47 13.73 6.12
CA ARG A 8 -1.06 12.87 7.15
C ARG A 8 -2.49 12.59 6.81
N MET A 9 -2.87 11.34 6.93
CA MET A 9 -4.19 10.85 6.57
C MET A 9 -4.75 9.99 7.69
N SER A 10 -6.05 10.08 7.91
CA SER A 10 -6.76 9.24 8.87
C SER A 10 -7.86 8.47 8.16
N ARG A 11 -8.00 7.20 8.51
CA ARG A 11 -9.02 6.35 7.90
C ARG A 11 -10.40 6.76 8.39
N THR A 12 -11.31 7.07 7.45
CA THR A 12 -12.66 7.52 7.74
C THR A 12 -13.69 6.41 7.59
N SER A 13 -13.38 5.40 6.78
CA SER A 13 -14.27 4.27 6.62
C SER A 13 -13.48 3.05 6.18
N LEU A 14 -14.04 1.88 6.46
CA LEU A 14 -13.60 0.64 5.87
C LEU A 14 -14.53 0.36 4.70
N GLY A 15 -13.97 0.24 3.51
CA GLY A 15 -14.71 -0.25 2.38
C GLY A 15 -15.07 -1.72 2.56
N GLN A 16 -15.68 -2.30 1.55
CA GLN A 16 -16.00 -3.71 1.60
C GLN A 16 -14.73 -4.55 1.62
N SER A 17 -14.69 -5.47 2.57
CA SER A 17 -13.62 -6.43 2.68
C SER A 17 -14.14 -7.79 2.26
N ARG A 18 -13.41 -8.46 1.34
CA ARG A 18 -13.80 -9.77 0.85
C ARG A 18 -12.64 -10.72 0.99
N ARG A 19 -12.86 -11.80 1.74
CA ARG A 19 -11.84 -12.80 1.98
C ARG A 19 -12.37 -14.17 1.55
N SER A 20 -11.60 -14.87 0.73
CA SER A 20 -11.91 -16.24 0.34
C SER A 20 -11.27 -17.23 1.31
N ARG A 21 -11.47 -18.54 1.03
CA ARG A 21 -10.87 -19.60 1.83
C ARG A 21 -9.34 -19.62 1.77
N SER A 22 -8.76 -18.97 0.79
CA SER A 22 -7.31 -19.03 0.55
C SER A 22 -6.58 -17.93 1.30
N ASP A 23 -7.05 -17.57 2.49
CA ASP A 23 -6.45 -16.50 3.27
C ASP A 23 -5.10 -16.87 3.89
N GLY A 24 -4.60 -18.10 3.61
CA GLY A 24 -3.28 -18.54 4.06
C GLY A 24 -2.11 -18.15 3.17
N SER A 25 -2.31 -17.26 2.22
CA SER A 25 -1.23 -16.81 1.35
C SER A 25 -0.14 -16.09 2.15
N ALA A 26 1.12 -16.49 1.94
CA ALA A 26 2.24 -15.89 2.64
C ALA A 26 2.39 -14.40 2.37
N VAL A 27 1.91 -13.93 1.22
CA VAL A 27 2.06 -12.53 0.82
C VAL A 27 1.29 -11.58 1.75
N HIS A 28 0.30 -12.06 2.49
CA HIS A 28 -0.45 -11.24 3.44
C HIS A 28 0.43 -10.65 4.56
N VAL A 29 1.56 -11.29 4.88
CA VAL A 29 2.44 -10.76 5.94
C VAL A 29 3.09 -9.44 5.56
N PHE A 30 3.10 -9.10 4.26
CA PHE A 30 3.67 -7.85 3.77
C PHE A 30 2.66 -6.70 3.75
N LEU A 31 1.40 -6.98 4.09
CA LEU A 31 0.37 -5.95 4.13
C LEU A 31 0.41 -5.23 5.47
N GLU A 32 0.74 -3.95 5.42
CA GLU A 32 0.66 -3.08 6.59
C GLU A 32 -0.60 -2.25 6.53
N SER A 33 -1.17 -1.97 7.67
CA SER A 33 -2.40 -1.20 7.77
C SER A 33 -2.42 -0.38 9.05
N GLY A 34 -3.26 0.64 9.05
CA GLY A 34 -3.41 1.51 10.21
C GLY A 34 -4.58 2.44 10.02
N THR A 35 -4.92 3.17 11.07
CA THR A 35 -5.98 4.17 11.02
C THR A 35 -5.45 5.57 10.72
N SER A 36 -4.17 5.79 10.96
CA SER A 36 -3.52 7.08 10.73
C SER A 36 -2.26 6.85 9.90
N LEU A 37 -2.09 7.65 8.86
CA LEU A 37 -0.96 7.54 7.95
C LEU A 37 -0.19 8.84 7.91
N LYS A 38 1.14 8.73 7.83
CA LYS A 38 2.01 9.84 7.45
C LYS A 38 2.71 9.43 6.17
N ILE A 39 2.49 10.18 5.11
CA ILE A 39 3.04 9.88 3.80
C ILE A 39 4.05 10.96 3.43
N THR A 40 5.27 10.54 3.13
CA THR A 40 6.34 11.44 2.68
C THR A 40 6.76 11.02 1.29
N GLN A 41 6.61 11.90 0.33
CA GLN A 41 6.99 11.65 -1.05
C GLN A 41 8.28 12.38 -1.38
N THR A 42 9.20 11.69 -2.04
CA THR A 42 10.45 12.25 -2.53
C THR A 42 10.55 12.00 -4.03
N LEU A 43 11.62 12.47 -4.66
CA LEU A 43 11.88 12.21 -6.07
C LEU A 43 12.01 10.71 -6.37
N HIS A 44 12.54 9.94 -5.42
CA HIS A 44 12.88 8.55 -5.66
C HIS A 44 11.88 7.54 -5.08
N GLY A 45 10.96 7.98 -4.23
CA GLY A 45 10.07 7.03 -3.59
C GLY A 45 9.07 7.66 -2.63
N ILE A 46 8.41 6.79 -1.88
CA ILE A 46 7.41 7.16 -0.89
C ILE A 46 7.70 6.40 0.40
N PHE A 47 7.58 7.11 1.52
CA PHE A 47 7.59 6.51 2.85
C PHE A 47 6.20 6.63 3.44
N ILE A 48 5.64 5.53 3.90
CA ILE A 48 4.33 5.52 4.55
C ILE A 48 4.49 4.98 5.96
N SER A 49 4.15 5.81 6.94
CA SER A 49 4.14 5.43 8.35
C SER A 49 2.72 5.08 8.75
N PHE A 50 2.53 3.89 9.30
CA PHE A 50 1.23 3.39 9.75
C PHE A 50 1.17 3.51 11.28
N ASP A 51 0.24 4.32 11.77
CA ASP A 51 0.02 4.59 13.21
C ASP A 51 1.29 4.97 13.98
N ARG A 52 2.26 5.59 13.29
CA ARG A 52 3.55 6.03 13.84
C ARG A 52 4.46 4.89 14.34
N ALA A 53 4.11 3.66 14.03
CA ALA A 53 4.86 2.50 14.52
C ALA A 53 5.66 1.81 13.42
N ILE A 54 5.07 1.68 12.25
CA ILE A 54 5.66 0.94 11.14
C ILE A 54 5.86 1.88 9.96
N VAL A 55 7.04 1.84 9.35
CA VAL A 55 7.35 2.65 8.18
C VAL A 55 7.65 1.73 7.02
N GLU A 56 6.88 1.87 5.93
CA GLU A 56 7.15 1.19 4.68
C GLU A 56 7.81 2.16 3.71
N GLU A 57 8.87 1.69 3.08
CA GLU A 57 9.59 2.46 2.08
C GLU A 57 9.37 1.83 0.70
N PHE A 58 8.97 2.66 -0.26
CA PHE A 58 8.77 2.24 -1.64
C PHE A 58 9.70 3.06 -2.53
N THR A 59 10.57 2.38 -3.26
CA THR A 59 11.48 3.02 -4.22
C THR A 59 10.96 2.80 -5.62
N PHE A 60 10.74 3.89 -6.37
CA PHE A 60 10.12 3.81 -7.69
C PHE A 60 10.98 3.06 -8.70
N GLY A 61 10.35 2.17 -9.46
CA GLY A 61 10.97 1.50 -10.59
C GLY A 61 11.97 0.40 -10.23
N GLU A 62 12.25 0.16 -8.97
CA GLU A 62 13.18 -0.89 -8.55
C GLU A 62 12.43 -2.13 -8.09
N SER A 63 12.96 -3.29 -8.46
CA SER A 63 12.51 -4.54 -7.88
C SER A 63 13.35 -4.79 -6.64
N ARG A 64 12.69 -4.88 -5.49
CA ARG A 64 13.37 -5.06 -4.20
C ARG A 64 12.92 -6.36 -3.55
N THR A 65 13.87 -7.04 -2.91
CA THR A 65 13.54 -8.16 -2.06
C THR A 65 13.12 -7.62 -0.70
N VAL A 66 11.94 -8.02 -0.24
CA VAL A 66 11.43 -7.68 1.09
C VAL A 66 11.24 -8.96 1.87
N SER A 67 11.39 -8.91 3.18
CA SER A 67 11.26 -10.11 3.99
C SER A 67 10.59 -9.84 5.33
N VAL A 68 9.82 -10.82 5.80
CA VAL A 68 9.25 -10.84 7.14
C VAL A 68 9.59 -12.21 7.72
N GLY A 69 10.55 -12.24 8.65
CA GLY A 69 11.09 -13.51 9.14
C GLY A 69 11.69 -14.32 7.99
N PRO A 70 11.31 -15.59 7.84
CA PRO A 70 11.83 -16.44 6.75
C PRO A 70 11.12 -16.23 5.42
N ILE A 71 10.08 -15.41 5.37
CA ILE A 71 9.26 -15.21 4.17
C ILE A 71 9.85 -14.07 3.35
N GLU A 72 10.19 -14.34 2.09
CA GLU A 72 10.72 -13.36 1.16
C GLU A 72 9.77 -13.15 0.00
N ALA A 73 9.77 -11.94 -0.54
CA ALA A 73 8.99 -11.57 -1.70
C ALA A 73 9.72 -10.50 -2.49
N HIS A 74 9.26 -10.26 -3.71
CA HIS A 74 9.77 -9.18 -4.55
C HIS A 74 8.73 -8.09 -4.65
N ARG A 75 9.16 -6.85 -4.46
CA ARG A 75 8.26 -5.69 -4.50
C ARG A 75 8.70 -4.73 -5.59
N VAL A 76 7.74 -4.30 -6.41
CA VAL A 76 7.92 -3.27 -7.42
C VAL A 76 6.88 -2.19 -7.16
N SER A 77 7.28 -0.93 -7.23
CA SER A 77 6.36 0.18 -7.04
C SER A 77 6.67 1.32 -8.01
N GLY A 78 5.67 2.15 -8.25
CA GLY A 78 5.82 3.29 -9.14
C GLY A 78 4.48 3.94 -9.40
N TRP A 79 4.49 4.87 -10.35
CA TRP A 79 3.28 5.59 -10.75
C TRP A 79 2.73 5.03 -12.04
N GLU A 80 1.41 4.88 -12.08
CA GLU A 80 0.67 4.56 -13.29
C GLU A 80 -0.39 5.65 -13.41
N ALA A 81 -0.21 6.55 -14.36
CA ALA A 81 -0.95 7.80 -14.43
C ALA A 81 -0.78 8.55 -13.10
N ASP A 82 -1.85 8.88 -12.40
CA ASP A 82 -1.82 9.59 -11.12
C ASP A 82 -2.06 8.68 -9.91
N GLU A 83 -1.93 7.36 -10.12
CA GLU A 83 -2.04 6.40 -9.04
C GLU A 83 -0.68 5.84 -8.67
N PHE A 84 -0.42 5.71 -7.37
CA PHE A 84 0.76 5.01 -6.89
C PHE A 84 0.41 3.54 -6.70
N ILE A 85 1.22 2.66 -7.27
CA ILE A 85 0.97 1.22 -7.25
C ILE A 85 2.17 0.52 -6.66
N ALA A 86 1.92 -0.40 -5.74
CA ALA A 86 2.94 -1.29 -5.20
C ALA A 86 2.47 -2.73 -5.32
N GLU A 87 3.29 -3.57 -5.93
CA GLU A 87 3.00 -4.99 -6.08
C GLU A 87 4.07 -5.81 -5.39
N THR A 88 3.64 -6.73 -4.53
CA THR A 88 4.53 -7.63 -3.80
C THR A 88 4.18 -9.06 -4.17
N MET A 89 5.14 -9.79 -4.73
CA MET A 89 4.94 -11.18 -5.19
C MET A 89 5.79 -12.11 -4.36
N ASP A 90 5.16 -13.14 -3.79
CA ASP A 90 5.88 -14.16 -3.01
C ASP A 90 6.46 -15.25 -3.94
N GLU A 91 7.16 -16.21 -3.34
CA GLU A 91 7.81 -17.29 -4.09
C GLU A 91 6.83 -18.20 -4.82
N LYS A 92 5.58 -18.25 -4.37
CA LYS A 92 4.53 -19.07 -4.96
C LYS A 92 3.74 -18.34 -6.04
N GLY A 93 4.09 -17.07 -6.29
CA GLY A 93 3.45 -16.27 -7.32
C GLY A 93 2.17 -15.58 -6.86
N ALA A 94 1.84 -15.59 -5.58
CA ALA A 94 0.73 -14.78 -5.07
C ALA A 94 1.14 -13.31 -5.10
N VAL A 95 0.24 -12.43 -5.54
CA VAL A 95 0.51 -11.01 -5.71
C VAL A 95 -0.38 -10.19 -4.78
N LEU A 96 0.25 -9.41 -3.91
CA LEU A 96 -0.39 -8.38 -3.11
C LEU A 96 -0.24 -7.07 -3.88
N ALA A 97 -1.35 -6.51 -4.34
CA ALA A 97 -1.33 -5.24 -5.06
C ALA A 97 -2.01 -4.16 -4.23
N GLU A 98 -1.37 -3.00 -4.16
CA GLU A 98 -1.90 -1.82 -3.47
C GLU A 98 -1.95 -0.68 -4.48
N ARG A 99 -3.12 -0.06 -4.61
CA ARG A 99 -3.31 1.13 -5.44
C ARG A 99 -3.73 2.28 -4.55
N TRP A 100 -3.03 3.38 -4.67
CA TRP A 100 -3.27 4.58 -3.87
C TRP A 100 -3.59 5.73 -4.80
N SER A 101 -4.74 6.37 -4.61
CA SER A 101 -5.14 7.50 -5.42
C SER A 101 -5.77 8.60 -4.56
N LEU A 102 -5.61 9.84 -4.99
CA LEU A 102 -6.28 10.98 -4.37
C LEU A 102 -7.56 11.28 -5.13
N ALA A 103 -8.63 11.56 -4.40
CA ALA A 103 -9.85 12.08 -5.00
C ALA A 103 -9.58 13.48 -5.57
N GLU A 104 -10.50 13.97 -6.40
CA GLU A 104 -10.32 15.26 -7.09
C GLU A 104 -9.98 16.42 -6.16
N SER A 105 -10.55 16.44 -4.97
CA SER A 105 -10.26 17.49 -4.00
C SER A 105 -8.82 17.48 -3.46
N GLY A 106 -8.15 16.32 -3.55
CA GLY A 106 -6.84 16.13 -2.95
C GLY A 106 -6.89 15.87 -1.45
N ASP A 107 -8.07 15.87 -0.85
CA ASP A 107 -8.23 15.72 0.61
C ASP A 107 -8.58 14.31 1.04
N THR A 108 -8.92 13.44 0.09
CA THR A 108 -9.30 12.06 0.35
C THR A 108 -8.37 11.13 -0.40
N LEU A 109 -7.79 10.19 0.33
CA LEU A 109 -6.91 9.16 -0.23
C LEU A 109 -7.65 7.83 -0.23
N VAL A 110 -7.66 7.14 -1.36
CA VAL A 110 -8.28 5.83 -1.50
C VAL A 110 -7.18 4.80 -1.72
N ARG A 111 -7.18 3.78 -0.90
CA ARG A 111 -6.25 2.65 -1.02
C ARG A 111 -7.04 1.40 -1.33
N THR A 112 -6.78 0.79 -2.48
CA THR A 112 -7.38 -0.48 -2.86
C THR A 112 -6.33 -1.57 -2.73
N ILE A 113 -6.66 -2.62 -2.01
CA ILE A 113 -5.74 -3.74 -1.75
C ILE A 113 -6.36 -5.00 -2.33
N THR A 114 -5.59 -5.73 -3.12
CA THR A 114 -6.02 -7.01 -3.67
C THR A 114 -4.93 -8.05 -3.49
N VAL A 115 -5.34 -9.31 -3.32
CA VAL A 115 -4.43 -10.44 -3.36
C VAL A 115 -4.95 -11.43 -4.38
N VAL A 116 -4.08 -11.81 -5.32
CA VAL A 116 -4.38 -12.75 -6.39
C VAL A 116 -3.46 -13.96 -6.25
N GLU A 117 -4.05 -15.16 -6.22
CA GLU A 117 -3.32 -16.42 -6.22
C GLU A 117 -3.79 -17.24 -7.42
N LYS A 118 -2.83 -17.71 -8.24
CA LYS A 118 -3.13 -18.54 -9.41
C LYS A 118 -4.22 -17.90 -10.29
N GLU A 119 -4.08 -16.62 -10.55
CA GLU A 119 -5.01 -15.83 -11.38
C GLU A 119 -6.40 -15.66 -10.76
N GLU A 120 -6.58 -16.03 -9.50
CA GLU A 120 -7.83 -15.91 -8.80
C GLU A 120 -7.75 -14.88 -7.68
N LEU A 121 -8.72 -13.96 -7.63
CA LEU A 121 -8.80 -12.96 -6.59
C LEU A 121 -9.24 -13.64 -5.28
N VAL A 122 -8.37 -13.60 -4.27
CA VAL A 122 -8.65 -14.25 -2.98
C VAL A 122 -8.90 -13.24 -1.86
N PHE A 123 -8.57 -11.98 -2.06
CA PHE A 123 -8.81 -10.92 -1.07
C PHE A 123 -8.91 -9.58 -1.77
N SER A 124 -9.86 -8.76 -1.31
CA SER A 124 -10.00 -7.38 -1.79
C SER A 124 -10.56 -6.51 -0.69
N THR A 125 -10.00 -5.33 -0.52
CA THR A 125 -10.53 -4.33 0.42
C THR A 125 -10.18 -2.94 -0.07
N THR A 126 -10.98 -1.97 0.34
CA THR A 126 -10.75 -0.55 0.04
C THR A 126 -10.73 0.21 1.37
N GLN A 127 -9.75 1.07 1.51
CA GLN A 127 -9.61 1.95 2.67
C GLN A 127 -9.66 3.39 2.21
N VAL A 128 -10.35 4.24 2.96
CA VAL A 128 -10.47 5.65 2.64
C VAL A 128 -9.93 6.46 3.81
N PHE A 129 -9.07 7.41 3.51
CA PHE A 129 -8.42 8.27 4.50
C PHE A 129 -8.69 9.72 4.16
N ASP A 130 -8.99 10.54 5.15
CA ASP A 130 -9.09 11.98 4.98
C ASP A 130 -7.81 12.65 5.45
N ARG A 131 -7.45 13.73 4.75
CA ARG A 131 -6.28 14.52 5.12
C ARG A 131 -6.53 15.18 6.47
N GLU A 132 -5.58 15.03 7.39
CA GLU A 132 -5.65 15.72 8.67
C GLU A 132 -5.27 17.18 8.49
N GLU A 133 -6.02 18.06 9.16
CA GLU A 133 -5.63 19.45 9.23
C GLU A 133 -4.48 19.58 10.22
N ILE A 134 -3.43 20.24 9.77
CA ILE A 134 -2.30 20.55 10.63
C ILE A 134 -2.56 21.98 11.10
N GLY A 135 -3.14 22.06 12.28
CA GLY A 135 -3.45 23.35 12.88
C GLY A 135 -2.24 24.08 13.36
#